data_b7091bed0c27a33dd2acc3b3606655c3
#
_entry.id   b7091bed0c27a33dd2acc3b3606655c3
#
_cell.length_a   1.000
_cell.length_b   1.000
_cell.length_c   1.000
_cell.angle_alpha   90.00
_cell.angle_beta   90.00
_cell.angle_gamma   90.00
#
_symmetry.space_group_name_H-M   'P 1'
#
loop_
_entity.id
_entity.type
_entity.pdbx_description
1 polymer ?
#
loop_
_entity_poly.entity_id
_entity_poly.type
_entity_poly.pdbx_seq_one_letter_code
_entity_poly.pdbx_strand_id
1 'polypeptide(L)'
;MAARSEIEARAAFDHIRYAQLWEDADVLVAALGRPQGETLVSICSAGDNALAMLTLDPAKVVVVDLSAAQIACLRLRIGAFRALSHGAFLELMGARPSTRRKVLLAQALEGLDPGTRGFWSGLADEVERHGAGGVGKFERYFRIFRTRLLPLVHSRRVISDIFVPRS
;
A
#
# COMPACT_ATOMS: atom_id res chain seq x y z
N MET A 1 9.59 -15.31 29.86
CA MET A 1 9.74 -14.19 28.90
C MET A 1 10.54 -14.73 27.73
N ALA A 2 9.95 -14.85 26.55
CA ALA A 2 10.68 -15.27 25.35
C ALA A 2 11.68 -14.16 24.98
N ALA A 3 12.94 -14.56 24.71
CA ALA A 3 13.96 -13.62 24.26
C ALA A 3 13.50 -13.01 22.91
N ARG A 4 13.48 -11.69 22.82
CA ARG A 4 13.26 -11.00 21.55
C ARG A 4 14.35 -11.45 20.57
N SER A 5 13.96 -11.82 19.35
CA SER A 5 14.94 -12.18 18.33
C SER A 5 15.82 -10.96 18.00
N GLU A 6 17.08 -11.19 17.57
CA GLU A 6 17.95 -10.09 17.12
C GLU A 6 17.31 -9.24 16.02
N ILE A 7 16.45 -9.85 15.20
CA ILE A 7 15.69 -9.17 14.14
C ILE A 7 14.67 -8.21 14.75
N GLU A 8 13.94 -8.62 15.80
CA GLU A 8 12.97 -7.75 16.50
C GLU A 8 13.66 -6.58 17.23
N ALA A 9 14.91 -6.75 17.66
CA ALA A 9 15.67 -5.69 18.31
C ALA A 9 16.25 -4.67 17.31
N ARG A 10 16.49 -5.05 16.06
CA ARG A 10 17.15 -4.21 15.04
C ARG A 10 16.22 -3.66 13.96
N ALA A 11 15.04 -4.25 13.76
CA ALA A 11 14.08 -3.81 12.74
C ALA A 11 12.96 -3.00 13.37
N ALA A 12 12.77 -1.75 12.91
CA ALA A 12 11.60 -0.96 13.24
C ALA A 12 10.39 -1.52 12.46
N PHE A 13 9.53 -2.29 13.15
CA PHE A 13 8.30 -2.89 12.59
C PHE A 13 7.07 -2.00 12.78
N ASP A 14 7.24 -0.82 13.34
CA ASP A 14 6.23 0.18 13.63
C ASP A 14 6.00 1.19 12.49
N HIS A 15 6.81 1.10 11.42
CA HIS A 15 6.76 2.01 10.29
C HIS A 15 6.41 1.28 8.99
N ILE A 16 5.66 1.94 8.12
CA ILE A 16 5.40 1.45 6.78
C ILE A 16 6.70 1.49 5.98
N ARG A 17 7.20 0.32 5.58
CA ARG A 17 8.35 0.21 4.68
C ARG A 17 7.94 0.50 3.25
N TYR A 18 6.90 -0.19 2.78
CA TYR A 18 6.26 0.05 1.48
C TYR A 18 4.78 0.30 1.71
N ALA A 19 4.27 1.39 1.17
CA ALA A 19 2.85 1.68 1.22
C ALA A 19 2.08 1.03 0.06
N GLN A 20 2.77 0.48 -0.93
CA GLN A 20 2.24 -0.26 -2.07
C GLN A 20 3.27 -1.24 -2.62
N LEU A 21 2.80 -2.27 -3.30
CA LEU A 21 3.65 -3.20 -4.04
C LEU A 21 4.05 -2.57 -5.38
N TRP A 22 5.20 -3.01 -5.94
CA TRP A 22 5.80 -2.42 -7.14
C TRP A 22 5.98 -3.44 -8.25
N GLU A 23 5.56 -4.67 -7.98
CA GLU A 23 5.55 -5.76 -8.94
C GLU A 23 4.20 -5.81 -9.65
N ASP A 24 4.19 -6.40 -10.83
CA ASP A 24 2.99 -6.60 -11.63
C ASP A 24 2.16 -7.74 -11.04
N ALA A 25 0.96 -7.44 -10.56
CA ALA A 25 0.05 -8.43 -10.01
C ALA A 25 -0.42 -9.46 -11.05
N ASP A 26 -0.43 -9.11 -12.34
CA ASP A 26 -0.83 -10.02 -13.41
C ASP A 26 0.15 -11.19 -13.55
N VAL A 27 1.44 -10.96 -13.29
CA VAL A 27 2.46 -12.03 -13.25
C VAL A 27 2.15 -13.02 -12.13
N LEU A 28 1.81 -12.53 -10.94
CA LEU A 28 1.42 -13.37 -9.81
C LEU A 28 0.15 -14.17 -10.11
N VAL A 29 -0.87 -13.50 -10.63
CA VAL A 29 -2.15 -14.13 -11.00
C VAL A 29 -1.95 -15.21 -12.06
N ALA A 30 -1.16 -14.94 -13.10
CA ALA A 30 -0.84 -15.90 -14.14
C ALA A 30 -0.07 -17.12 -13.61
N ALA A 31 0.89 -16.90 -12.69
CA ALA A 31 1.70 -17.97 -12.09
C ALA A 31 0.89 -18.88 -11.18
N LEU A 32 -0.08 -18.34 -10.43
CA LEU A 32 -0.94 -19.13 -9.54
C LEU A 32 -2.03 -19.93 -10.28
N GLY A 33 -2.42 -19.50 -11.46
CA GLY A 33 -3.42 -20.18 -12.27
C GLY A 33 -4.82 -20.14 -11.65
N ARG A 34 -5.41 -21.32 -11.39
CA ARG A 34 -6.78 -21.45 -10.84
C ARG A 34 -6.78 -22.20 -9.51
N PRO A 35 -6.48 -21.54 -8.39
CA PRO A 35 -6.41 -22.16 -7.07
C PRO A 35 -7.80 -22.29 -6.41
N GLN A 36 -8.82 -22.66 -7.17
CA GLN A 36 -10.18 -22.82 -6.65
C GLN A 36 -10.23 -23.90 -5.56
N GLY A 37 -10.82 -23.54 -4.42
CA GLY A 37 -10.92 -24.44 -3.27
C GLY A 37 -9.63 -24.55 -2.44
N GLU A 38 -8.53 -23.91 -2.84
CA GLU A 38 -7.27 -23.96 -2.12
C GLU A 38 -7.09 -22.82 -1.12
N THR A 39 -6.18 -23.01 -0.17
CA THR A 39 -5.74 -21.97 0.74
C THR A 39 -4.41 -21.41 0.27
N LEU A 40 -4.39 -20.12 -0.04
CA LEU A 40 -3.17 -19.39 -0.39
C LEU A 40 -2.56 -18.73 0.85
N VAL A 41 -1.24 -18.75 0.95
CA VAL A 41 -0.51 -18.06 2.02
C VAL A 41 0.41 -17.01 1.39
N SER A 42 0.38 -15.78 1.93
CA SER A 42 1.17 -14.66 1.43
C SER A 42 1.79 -13.85 2.56
N ILE A 43 2.98 -13.31 2.32
CA ILE A 43 3.51 -12.20 3.13
C ILE A 43 2.67 -10.98 2.81
N CYS A 44 2.27 -10.22 3.86
CA CYS A 44 1.38 -9.08 3.71
C CYS A 44 1.99 -8.00 2.80
N SER A 45 3.24 -7.62 3.06
CA SER A 45 3.81 -6.43 2.43
C SER A 45 2.84 -5.23 2.55
N ALA A 46 2.37 -4.63 1.47
CA ALA A 46 1.33 -3.59 1.52
C ALA A 46 -0.11 -4.14 1.34
N GLY A 47 -0.25 -5.44 1.07
CA GLY A 47 -1.53 -6.13 0.87
C GLY A 47 -1.95 -6.31 -0.58
N ASP A 48 -1.26 -5.69 -1.53
CA ASP A 48 -1.67 -5.68 -2.95
C ASP A 48 -1.71 -7.10 -3.53
N ASN A 49 -0.67 -7.93 -3.30
CA ASN A 49 -0.63 -9.33 -3.75
C ASN A 49 -1.74 -10.17 -3.10
N ALA A 50 -1.96 -10.00 -1.79
CA ALA A 50 -3.03 -10.73 -1.10
C ALA A 50 -4.41 -10.40 -1.67
N LEU A 51 -4.64 -9.14 -2.02
CA LEU A 51 -5.89 -8.70 -2.66
C LEU A 51 -5.99 -9.19 -4.11
N ALA A 52 -4.89 -9.22 -4.87
CA ALA A 52 -4.84 -9.81 -6.19
C ALA A 52 -5.17 -11.31 -6.16
N MET A 53 -4.64 -12.06 -5.19
CA MET A 53 -4.95 -13.47 -5.00
C MET A 53 -6.44 -13.73 -4.78
N LEU A 54 -7.17 -12.83 -4.13
CA LEU A 54 -8.62 -12.97 -3.93
C LEU A 54 -9.40 -12.94 -5.26
N THR A 55 -8.88 -12.34 -6.31
CA THR A 55 -9.52 -12.31 -7.64
C THR A 55 -9.54 -13.69 -8.32
N LEU A 56 -8.74 -14.64 -7.82
CA LEU A 56 -8.67 -16.03 -8.31
C LEU A 56 -9.69 -16.97 -7.66
N ASP A 57 -10.54 -16.45 -6.79
CA ASP A 57 -11.58 -17.20 -6.06
C ASP A 57 -11.04 -18.42 -5.28
N PRO A 58 -9.97 -18.26 -4.47
CA PRO A 58 -9.49 -19.33 -3.59
C PRO A 58 -10.46 -19.53 -2.43
N ALA A 59 -10.41 -20.70 -1.77
CA ALA A 59 -11.19 -20.92 -0.54
C ALA A 59 -10.76 -19.95 0.59
N LYS A 60 -9.48 -19.59 0.63
CA LYS A 60 -8.93 -18.71 1.66
C LYS A 60 -7.61 -18.10 1.24
N VAL A 61 -7.36 -16.84 1.64
CA VAL A 61 -6.04 -16.21 1.63
C VAL A 61 -5.62 -15.93 3.07
N VAL A 62 -4.51 -16.51 3.50
CA VAL A 62 -3.88 -16.28 4.81
C VAL A 62 -2.72 -15.31 4.62
N VAL A 63 -2.73 -14.21 5.35
CA VAL A 63 -1.71 -13.18 5.23
C VAL A 63 -0.94 -13.09 6.53
N VAL A 64 0.39 -13.10 6.44
CA VAL A 64 1.30 -13.00 7.58
C VAL A 64 2.30 -11.86 7.37
N ASP A 65 2.66 -11.15 8.43
CA ASP A 65 3.75 -10.17 8.44
C ASP A 65 4.26 -9.97 9.87
N LEU A 66 5.54 -9.69 10.01
CA LEU A 66 6.15 -9.31 11.29
C LEU A 66 5.84 -7.85 11.65
N SER A 67 5.52 -7.02 10.65
CA SER A 67 5.23 -5.60 10.83
C SER A 67 3.72 -5.37 10.96
N ALA A 68 3.29 -4.92 12.13
CA ALA A 68 1.91 -4.48 12.34
C ALA A 68 1.52 -3.32 11.41
N ALA A 69 2.47 -2.45 11.04
CA ALA A 69 2.27 -1.37 10.09
C ALA A 69 1.91 -1.89 8.69
N GLN A 70 2.53 -2.98 8.23
CA GLN A 70 2.21 -3.60 6.94
C GLN A 70 0.81 -4.25 6.97
N ILE A 71 0.45 -4.91 8.07
CA ILE A 71 -0.92 -5.43 8.27
C ILE A 71 -1.94 -4.28 8.27
N ALA A 72 -1.61 -3.13 8.88
CA ALA A 72 -2.48 -1.96 8.85
C ALA A 72 -2.69 -1.41 7.43
N CYS A 73 -1.70 -1.53 6.52
CA CYS A 73 -1.85 -1.18 5.11
C CYS A 73 -2.92 -2.04 4.42
N LEU A 74 -2.87 -3.36 4.60
CA LEU A 74 -3.88 -4.27 4.06
C LEU A 74 -5.27 -3.97 4.63
N ARG A 75 -5.38 -3.78 5.96
CA ARG A 75 -6.66 -3.48 6.62
C ARG A 75 -7.28 -2.19 6.13
N LEU A 76 -6.48 -1.13 5.93
CA LEU A 76 -6.97 0.11 5.31
C LEU A 76 -7.54 -0.13 3.92
N ARG A 77 -6.85 -0.91 3.06
CA ARG A 77 -7.35 -1.22 1.71
C ARG A 77 -8.68 -1.96 1.76
N ILE A 78 -8.80 -2.95 2.63
CA ILE A 78 -10.06 -3.69 2.82
C ILE A 78 -11.17 -2.75 3.28
N GLY A 79 -10.91 -1.87 4.25
CA GLY A 79 -11.87 -0.87 4.70
C GLY A 79 -12.26 0.10 3.58
N ALA A 80 -11.27 0.58 2.82
CA ALA A 80 -11.50 1.48 1.71
C ALA A 80 -12.31 0.83 0.57
N PHE A 81 -12.08 -0.44 0.23
CA PHE A 81 -12.88 -1.16 -0.76
C PHE A 81 -14.33 -1.36 -0.33
N ARG A 82 -14.59 -1.45 0.97
CA ARG A 82 -15.96 -1.58 1.51
C ARG A 82 -16.69 -0.25 1.60
N ALA A 83 -15.97 0.84 1.88
CA ALA A 83 -16.58 2.14 2.21
C ALA A 83 -16.55 3.14 1.04
N LEU A 84 -15.65 2.98 0.06
CA LEU A 84 -15.39 3.98 -0.95
C LEU A 84 -15.72 3.48 -2.36
N SER A 85 -16.10 4.39 -3.24
CA SER A 85 -16.10 4.12 -4.67
C SER A 85 -14.66 3.97 -5.20
N HIS A 86 -14.49 3.31 -6.35
CA HIS A 86 -13.18 3.16 -6.99
C HIS A 86 -12.47 4.52 -7.20
N GLY A 87 -13.21 5.56 -7.65
CA GLY A 87 -12.64 6.90 -7.80
C GLY A 87 -12.13 7.48 -6.48
N ALA A 88 -12.91 7.36 -5.41
CA ALA A 88 -12.54 7.81 -4.07
C ALA A 88 -11.36 7.00 -3.49
N PHE A 89 -11.30 5.70 -3.75
CA PHE A 89 -10.15 4.86 -3.42
C PHE A 89 -8.87 5.36 -4.08
N LEU A 90 -8.90 5.66 -5.39
CA LEU A 90 -7.74 6.21 -6.10
C LEU A 90 -7.30 7.58 -5.56
N GLU A 91 -8.25 8.42 -5.13
CA GLU A 91 -7.95 9.67 -4.44
C GLU A 91 -7.25 9.42 -3.10
N LEU A 92 -7.81 8.52 -2.27
CA LEU A 92 -7.23 8.15 -0.97
C LEU A 92 -5.81 7.60 -1.13
N MET A 93 -5.58 6.73 -2.09
CA MET A 93 -4.27 6.14 -2.36
C MET A 93 -3.25 7.13 -2.94
N GLY A 94 -3.69 8.27 -3.47
CA GLY A 94 -2.82 9.30 -4.04
C GLY A 94 -2.58 9.15 -5.55
N ALA A 95 -3.27 8.21 -6.21
CA ALA A 95 -3.23 8.03 -7.66
C ALA A 95 -3.99 9.14 -8.40
N ARG A 96 -4.89 9.85 -7.71
CA ARG A 96 -5.61 11.02 -8.22
C ARG A 96 -5.44 12.21 -7.29
N PRO A 97 -5.44 13.46 -7.82
CA PRO A 97 -5.49 14.67 -6.99
C PRO A 97 -6.73 14.67 -6.09
N SER A 98 -6.58 15.15 -4.87
CA SER A 98 -7.70 15.26 -3.92
C SER A 98 -7.38 16.27 -2.83
N THR A 99 -8.41 16.96 -2.36
CA THR A 99 -8.39 17.86 -1.19
C THR A 99 -9.20 17.29 -0.02
N ARG A 100 -9.65 16.03 -0.12
CA ARG A 100 -10.54 15.40 0.87
C ARG A 100 -10.03 14.06 1.39
N ARG A 101 -8.73 13.80 1.28
CA ARG A 101 -8.15 12.50 1.68
C ARG A 101 -8.36 12.18 3.16
N LYS A 102 -8.34 13.19 4.05
CA LYS A 102 -8.66 12.98 5.46
C LYS A 102 -10.08 12.46 5.67
N VAL A 103 -11.04 12.99 4.94
CA VAL A 103 -12.44 12.51 5.00
C VAL A 103 -12.54 11.08 4.48
N LEU A 104 -11.91 10.80 3.33
CA LEU A 104 -11.88 9.46 2.75
C LEU A 104 -11.17 8.46 3.66
N LEU A 105 -10.09 8.88 4.32
CA LEU A 105 -9.40 8.08 5.32
C LEU A 105 -10.33 7.75 6.49
N ALA A 106 -11.01 8.73 7.05
CA ALA A 106 -11.95 8.51 8.15
C ALA A 106 -13.03 7.49 7.77
N GLN A 107 -13.64 7.62 6.58
CA GLN A 107 -14.63 6.67 6.07
C GLN A 107 -14.04 5.25 5.90
N ALA A 108 -12.83 5.13 5.34
CA ALA A 108 -12.17 3.84 5.18
C ALA A 108 -11.80 3.15 6.51
N LEU A 109 -11.65 3.94 7.58
CA LEU A 109 -11.31 3.44 8.92
C LEU A 109 -12.54 3.03 9.73
N GLU A 110 -13.75 3.38 9.29
CA GLU A 110 -14.97 2.96 9.98
C GLU A 110 -15.07 1.45 10.04
N GLY A 111 -15.36 0.92 11.23
CA GLY A 111 -15.48 -0.53 11.46
C GLY A 111 -14.16 -1.31 11.52
N LEU A 112 -13.01 -0.67 11.34
CA LEU A 112 -11.72 -1.30 11.58
C LEU A 112 -11.36 -1.31 13.06
N ASP A 113 -10.44 -2.20 13.44
CA ASP A 113 -10.00 -2.32 14.83
C ASP A 113 -9.32 -1.03 15.35
N PRO A 114 -9.36 -0.77 16.67
CA PRO A 114 -8.82 0.46 17.25
C PRO A 114 -7.34 0.69 16.97
N GLY A 115 -6.53 -0.36 16.91
CA GLY A 115 -5.09 -0.28 16.62
C GLY A 115 -4.84 0.23 15.20
N THR A 116 -5.52 -0.34 14.21
CA THR A 116 -5.44 0.12 12.81
C THR A 116 -5.94 1.55 12.65
N ARG A 117 -7.06 1.91 13.32
CA ARG A 117 -7.58 3.28 13.29
C ARG A 117 -6.59 4.28 13.89
N GLY A 118 -6.05 3.99 15.08
CA GLY A 118 -5.07 4.84 15.74
C GLY A 118 -3.81 5.04 14.91
N PHE A 119 -3.29 3.96 14.31
CA PHE A 119 -2.13 4.00 13.44
C PHE A 119 -2.32 4.96 12.25
N TRP A 120 -3.40 4.79 11.48
CA TRP A 120 -3.67 5.62 10.31
C TRP A 120 -4.10 7.05 10.65
N SER A 121 -4.81 7.25 11.76
CA SER A 121 -5.14 8.59 12.27
C SER A 121 -3.88 9.39 12.59
N GLY A 122 -2.84 8.74 13.13
CA GLY A 122 -1.52 9.37 13.35
C GLY A 122 -0.81 9.79 12.06
N LEU A 123 -1.16 9.22 10.91
CA LEU A 123 -0.60 9.52 9.60
C LEU A 123 -1.51 10.41 8.73
N ALA A 124 -2.63 10.92 9.27
CA ALA A 124 -3.65 11.63 8.49
C ALA A 124 -3.10 12.84 7.71
N ASP A 125 -2.15 13.58 8.28
CA ASP A 125 -1.53 14.74 7.62
C ASP A 125 -0.60 14.30 6.47
N GLU A 126 0.07 13.16 6.58
CA GLU A 126 0.87 12.61 5.50
C GLU A 126 0.00 12.05 4.38
N VAL A 127 -1.09 11.37 4.74
CA VAL A 127 -2.09 10.88 3.79
C VAL A 127 -2.72 12.03 3.02
N GLU A 128 -3.07 13.14 3.69
CA GLU A 128 -3.61 14.32 3.00
C GLU A 128 -2.65 14.85 1.94
N ARG A 129 -1.37 14.93 2.27
CA ARG A 129 -0.35 15.47 1.36
C ARG A 129 0.04 14.51 0.23
N HIS A 130 0.10 13.21 0.49
CA HIS A 130 0.76 12.25 -0.40
C HIS A 130 -0.12 11.08 -0.84
N GLY A 131 -1.31 10.91 -0.23
CA GLY A 131 -2.11 9.70 -0.34
C GLY A 131 -1.57 8.56 0.52
N ALA A 132 -2.42 7.60 0.86
CA ALA A 132 -2.05 6.46 1.66
C ALA A 132 -0.97 5.57 0.99
N GLY A 133 -0.96 5.52 -0.35
CA GLY A 133 0.08 4.83 -1.13
C GLY A 133 1.41 5.59 -1.19
N GLY A 134 1.50 6.80 -0.63
CA GLY A 134 2.70 7.63 -0.65
C GLY A 134 3.41 7.81 0.69
N VAL A 135 2.91 7.19 1.78
CA VAL A 135 3.44 7.41 3.15
C VAL A 135 4.58 6.48 3.55
N GLY A 136 4.90 5.45 2.76
CA GLY A 136 5.96 4.51 3.06
C GLY A 136 7.37 5.10 2.95
N LYS A 137 8.32 4.43 3.60
CA LYS A 137 9.73 4.83 3.61
C LYS A 137 10.31 4.83 2.19
N PHE A 138 10.00 3.81 1.39
CA PHE A 138 10.48 3.70 0.01
C PHE A 138 9.83 4.75 -0.90
N GLU A 139 8.53 4.98 -0.77
CA GLU A 139 7.82 6.01 -1.53
C GLU A 139 8.38 7.41 -1.24
N ARG A 140 8.84 7.65 0.00
CA ARG A 140 9.55 8.88 0.36
C ARG A 140 10.88 8.99 -0.38
N TYR A 141 11.65 7.91 -0.50
CA TYR A 141 12.91 7.93 -1.26
C TYR A 141 12.67 8.23 -2.74
N PHE A 142 11.69 7.61 -3.37
CA PHE A 142 11.35 7.89 -4.76
C PHE A 142 10.86 9.32 -4.97
N ARG A 143 10.09 9.84 -4.01
CA ARG A 143 9.67 11.24 -4.07
C ARG A 143 10.87 12.19 -4.01
N ILE A 144 11.84 11.95 -3.12
CA ILE A 144 13.08 12.73 -3.05
C ILE A 144 13.87 12.61 -4.34
N PHE A 145 14.05 11.40 -4.85
CA PHE A 145 14.73 11.16 -6.11
C PHE A 145 14.07 11.94 -7.26
N ARG A 146 12.76 11.77 -7.43
CA ARG A 146 12.00 12.42 -8.51
C ARG A 146 12.02 13.95 -8.42
N THR A 147 11.97 14.52 -7.21
CA THR A 147 11.83 15.97 -7.05
C THR A 147 13.16 16.71 -6.91
N ARG A 148 14.21 16.03 -6.45
CA ARG A 148 15.51 16.67 -6.16
C ARG A 148 16.65 16.17 -7.04
N LEU A 149 16.72 14.87 -7.33
CA LEU A 149 17.85 14.30 -8.08
C LEU A 149 17.57 14.24 -9.58
N LEU A 150 16.42 13.73 -9.99
CA LEU A 150 16.06 13.56 -11.39
C LEU A 150 16.12 14.89 -12.19
N PRO A 151 15.67 16.05 -11.67
CA PRO A 151 15.76 17.33 -12.37
C PRO A 151 17.19 17.85 -12.56
N LEU A 152 18.17 17.32 -11.82
CA LEU A 152 19.58 17.69 -12.01
C LEU A 152 20.21 16.99 -13.23
N VAL A 153 19.66 15.83 -13.61
CA VAL A 153 20.21 14.98 -14.69
C VAL A 153 19.38 15.09 -15.97
N HIS A 154 18.07 15.30 -15.84
CA HIS A 154 17.13 15.34 -16.95
C HIS A 154 16.26 16.58 -16.92
N SER A 155 16.03 17.18 -18.08
CA SER A 155 15.07 18.28 -18.21
C SER A 155 13.64 17.80 -17.94
N ARG A 156 12.76 18.72 -17.53
CA ARG A 156 11.32 18.41 -17.32
C ARG A 156 10.68 17.83 -18.57
N ARG A 157 11.10 18.26 -19.77
CA ARG A 157 10.59 17.72 -21.04
C ARG A 157 10.91 16.24 -21.18
N VAL A 158 12.19 15.85 -20.97
CA VAL A 158 12.62 14.45 -21.02
C VAL A 158 11.86 13.58 -20.02
N ILE A 159 11.66 14.10 -18.80
CA ILE A 159 10.88 13.38 -17.77
C ILE A 159 9.43 13.19 -18.21
N SER A 160 8.79 14.22 -18.78
CA SER A 160 7.43 14.12 -19.29
C SER A 160 7.30 13.15 -20.47
N ASP A 161 8.27 13.11 -21.35
CA ASP A 161 8.29 12.24 -22.54
C ASP A 161 8.35 10.74 -22.20
N ILE A 162 8.83 10.39 -20.98
CA ILE A 162 8.83 9.00 -20.48
C ILE A 162 7.40 8.48 -20.27
N PHE A 163 6.46 9.37 -19.91
CA PHE A 163 5.07 9.01 -19.60
C PHE A 163 4.13 9.14 -20.81
N VAL A 164 4.64 9.52 -21.97
CA VAL A 164 3.84 9.54 -23.20
C VAL A 164 3.70 8.12 -23.72
N PRO A 165 2.46 7.65 -24.02
CA PRO A 165 2.25 6.34 -24.63
C PRO A 165 3.06 6.24 -25.93
N ARG A 166 3.83 5.17 -26.07
CA ARG A 166 4.57 4.86 -27.30
C ARG A 166 3.80 3.82 -28.08
N SER A 167 3.51 4.13 -29.34
CA SER A 167 2.92 3.19 -30.31
C SER A 167 3.93 2.15 -30.73
#